data_c5ac5e5b74e82c82fa0e1f781d066d9f
#
_entry.id   c5ac5e5b74e82c82fa0e1f781d066d9f
#
_cell.length_a   1.000
_cell.length_b   1.000
_cell.length_c   1.000
_cell.angle_alpha   90.00
_cell.angle_beta   90.00
_cell.angle_gamma   90.00
#
_symmetry.space_group_name_H-M   'P 1'
#
loop_
_entity.id
_entity.type
_entity.pdbx_description
1 polymer ?
#
loop_
_entity_poly.entity_id
_entity_poly.type
_entity_poly.pdbx_seq_one_letter_code
_entity_poly.pdbx_strand_id
1 'polypeptide(L)'
;ADNATLSQMVNVNNEGRCAITLDPQDRLPGQQPYQGVVPLFGDQHEKLEKISEVLEHYMLQSEQLDTRLVLAANGEVAAGLLIQRLPVKGQGNLEGQLDQHANEDEIGLNEHYNRIAILASTLKPEELLTLDVDTILRRLFWEESITRFEPLTPSFACSCSRERVGNMLRGL
;
A
#
# COMPACT_ATOMS: atom_id res chain seq x y z
N ALA A 1 6.18 -9.36 24.60
CA ALA A 1 5.30 -8.72 23.63
C ALA A 1 5.66 -9.05 22.18
N ASP A 2 6.61 -9.99 21.96
CA ASP A 2 7.16 -10.24 20.62
C ASP A 2 6.21 -10.96 19.65
N ASN A 3 5.02 -11.38 20.13
CA ASN A 3 4.01 -12.07 19.33
C ASN A 3 2.63 -11.39 19.35
N ALA A 4 2.55 -10.10 19.68
CA ALA A 4 1.28 -9.38 19.66
C ALA A 4 0.85 -9.07 18.22
N THR A 5 -0.40 -9.39 17.87
CA THR A 5 -0.96 -8.99 16.56
C THR A 5 -1.31 -7.52 16.53
N LEU A 6 -1.47 -6.95 15.33
CA LEU A 6 -1.89 -5.55 15.17
C LEU A 6 -3.20 -5.27 15.90
N SER A 7 -4.17 -6.18 15.80
CA SER A 7 -5.47 -6.02 16.46
C SER A 7 -5.37 -6.00 17.97
N GLN A 8 -4.48 -6.81 18.55
CA GLN A 8 -4.22 -6.81 19.99
C GLN A 8 -3.54 -5.53 20.49
N MET A 9 -2.76 -4.88 19.65
CA MET A 9 -2.03 -3.67 20.00
C MET A 9 -2.87 -2.40 19.88
N VAL A 10 -3.64 -2.26 18.80
CA VAL A 10 -4.29 -1.00 18.43
C VAL A 10 -5.78 -1.11 18.13
N ASN A 11 -6.37 -2.32 18.20
CA ASN A 11 -7.79 -2.54 17.88
C ASN A 11 -8.51 -3.47 18.88
N VAL A 12 -8.19 -3.35 20.15
CA VAL A 12 -8.76 -4.21 21.23
C VAL A 12 -10.28 -4.10 21.27
N ASN A 13 -10.81 -2.88 21.14
CA ASN A 13 -12.25 -2.58 21.24
C ASN A 13 -12.96 -2.55 19.87
N ASN A 14 -12.30 -2.94 18.79
CA ASN A 14 -12.82 -2.85 17.41
C ASN A 14 -13.16 -1.40 16.94
N GLU A 15 -12.56 -0.41 17.56
CA GLU A 15 -12.73 1.00 17.21
C GLU A 15 -11.47 1.61 16.57
N GLY A 16 -10.43 0.77 16.38
CA GLY A 16 -9.16 1.17 15.80
C GLY A 16 -9.31 1.72 14.38
N ARG A 17 -8.55 2.75 14.07
CA ARG A 17 -8.49 3.38 12.74
C ARG A 17 -7.05 3.60 12.33
N CYS A 18 -6.81 3.51 11.03
CA CYS A 18 -5.55 3.91 10.42
C CYS A 18 -5.74 5.25 9.71
N ALA A 19 -4.96 6.24 10.08
CA ALA A 19 -4.90 7.53 9.40
C ALA A 19 -3.58 7.65 8.65
N ILE A 20 -3.65 7.88 7.34
CA ILE A 20 -2.49 8.08 6.47
C ILE A 20 -2.50 9.51 5.97
N THR A 21 -1.42 10.24 6.22
CA THR A 21 -1.29 11.64 5.80
C THR A 21 -0.20 11.74 4.75
N LEU A 22 -0.57 12.24 3.57
CA LEU A 22 0.36 12.61 2.50
C LEU A 22 0.67 14.10 2.63
N ASP A 23 1.92 14.40 2.92
CA ASP A 23 2.39 15.76 3.14
C ASP A 23 3.46 16.13 2.12
N PRO A 24 3.11 16.83 1.01
CA PRO A 24 4.09 17.24 0.00
C PRO A 24 5.13 18.20 0.61
N GLN A 25 6.41 17.98 0.28
CA GLN A 25 7.50 18.89 0.69
C GLN A 25 7.37 20.27 0.05
N ASP A 26 7.07 20.30 -1.25
CA ASP A 26 6.91 21.52 -2.05
C ASP A 26 5.43 21.86 -2.19
N ARG A 27 4.84 22.38 -1.12
CA ARG A 27 3.43 22.77 -1.13
C ARG A 27 3.19 24.04 -1.94
N LEU A 28 2.17 23.97 -2.79
CA LEU A 28 1.62 25.16 -3.42
C LEU A 28 0.89 26.03 -2.36
N PRO A 29 0.86 27.37 -2.55
CA PRO A 29 0.10 28.24 -1.66
C PRO A 29 -1.36 27.77 -1.51
N GLY A 30 -1.80 27.50 -0.26
CA GLY A 30 -3.14 26.99 0.03
C GLY A 30 -3.31 25.47 -0.06
N GLN A 31 -2.31 24.72 -0.48
CA GLN A 31 -2.35 23.25 -0.50
C GLN A 31 -2.29 22.71 0.93
N GLN A 32 -3.30 21.91 1.28
CA GLN A 32 -3.36 21.19 2.55
C GLN A 32 -2.81 19.77 2.39
N PRO A 33 -2.26 19.15 3.45
CA PRO A 33 -1.96 17.72 3.45
C PRO A 33 -3.24 16.93 3.19
N TYR A 34 -3.12 15.89 2.37
CA TYR A 34 -4.21 14.93 2.20
C TYR A 34 -4.16 13.89 3.32
N GLN A 35 -5.31 13.60 3.92
CA GLN A 35 -5.42 12.57 4.95
C GLN A 35 -6.59 11.63 4.63
N GLY A 36 -6.28 10.34 4.50
CA GLY A 36 -7.26 9.27 4.44
C GLY A 36 -7.34 8.54 5.78
N VAL A 37 -8.52 8.09 6.16
CA VAL A 37 -8.77 7.33 7.39
C VAL A 37 -9.60 6.11 7.07
N VAL A 38 -9.09 4.92 7.43
CA VAL A 38 -9.80 3.65 7.26
C VAL A 38 -9.93 2.91 8.59
N PRO A 39 -10.98 2.12 8.78
CA PRO A 39 -11.11 1.26 9.96
C PRO A 39 -10.09 0.12 9.91
N LEU A 40 -9.77 -0.47 11.07
CA LEU A 40 -8.91 -1.64 11.18
C LEU A 40 -9.71 -2.95 11.07
N PHE A 41 -10.72 -2.96 10.24
CA PHE A 41 -11.49 -4.14 9.83
C PHE A 41 -11.88 -3.99 8.36
N GLY A 42 -12.00 -5.13 7.68
CA GLY A 42 -12.36 -5.18 6.26
C GLY A 42 -13.87 -5.07 6.03
N ASP A 43 -14.28 -5.21 4.78
CA ASP A 43 -15.67 -5.00 4.34
C ASP A 43 -16.68 -6.01 4.92
N GLN A 44 -16.21 -7.19 5.33
CA GLN A 44 -17.01 -8.21 6.01
C GLN A 44 -16.89 -8.14 7.54
N HIS A 45 -16.39 -7.04 8.09
CA HIS A 45 -16.11 -6.82 9.51
C HIS A 45 -15.05 -7.79 10.10
N GLU A 46 -14.23 -8.42 9.24
CA GLU A 46 -13.07 -9.19 9.65
C GLU A 46 -11.97 -8.25 10.17
N LYS A 47 -11.25 -8.69 11.20
CA LYS A 47 -10.13 -7.92 11.74
C LYS A 47 -8.93 -7.98 10.81
N LEU A 48 -8.33 -6.83 10.56
CA LEU A 48 -7.06 -6.74 9.85
C LEU A 48 -5.93 -6.96 10.86
N GLU A 49 -5.19 -8.05 10.68
CA GLU A 49 -4.17 -8.51 11.63
C GLU A 49 -2.76 -8.04 11.28
N LYS A 50 -2.56 -7.59 10.04
CA LYS A 50 -1.26 -7.15 9.51
C LYS A 50 -1.32 -5.74 8.96
N ILE A 51 -0.21 -5.02 9.05
CA ILE A 51 -0.07 -3.69 8.45
C ILE A 51 -0.27 -3.75 6.93
N SER A 52 0.19 -4.82 6.26
CA SER A 52 -0.04 -5.00 4.83
C SER A 52 -1.52 -5.02 4.47
N GLU A 53 -2.34 -5.75 5.23
CA GLU A 53 -3.80 -5.82 5.02
C GLU A 53 -4.48 -4.45 5.21
N VAL A 54 -4.04 -3.68 6.23
CA VAL A 54 -4.54 -2.33 6.47
C VAL A 54 -4.19 -1.38 5.32
N LEU A 55 -2.96 -1.47 4.80
CA LEU A 55 -2.51 -0.64 3.69
C LEU A 55 -3.19 -1.05 2.38
N GLU A 56 -3.37 -2.34 2.10
CA GLU A 56 -4.14 -2.83 0.96
C GLU A 56 -5.58 -2.30 1.01
N HIS A 57 -6.22 -2.40 2.18
CA HIS A 57 -7.57 -1.87 2.40
C HIS A 57 -7.63 -0.35 2.21
N TYR A 58 -6.65 0.40 2.72
CA TYR A 58 -6.55 1.83 2.49
C TYR A 58 -6.43 2.17 1.00
N MET A 59 -5.54 1.48 0.28
CA MET A 59 -5.34 1.71 -1.16
C MET A 59 -6.60 1.45 -1.96
N LEU A 60 -7.36 0.41 -1.60
CA LEU A 60 -8.63 0.10 -2.26
C LEU A 60 -9.70 1.15 -1.94
N GLN A 61 -9.90 1.48 -0.66
CA GLN A 61 -11.01 2.35 -0.22
C GLN A 61 -10.77 3.84 -0.49
N SER A 62 -9.54 4.30 -0.33
CA SER A 62 -9.21 5.74 -0.45
C SER A 62 -8.65 6.11 -1.82
N GLU A 63 -7.87 5.23 -2.43
CA GLU A 63 -7.19 5.50 -3.70
C GLU A 63 -7.81 4.76 -4.89
N GLN A 64 -8.73 3.83 -4.64
CA GLN A 64 -9.37 2.98 -5.66
C GLN A 64 -8.35 2.17 -6.50
N LEU A 65 -7.25 1.77 -5.86
CA LEU A 65 -6.17 1.02 -6.46
C LEU A 65 -6.07 -0.39 -5.87
N ASP A 66 -6.28 -1.39 -6.71
CA ASP A 66 -6.01 -2.78 -6.33
C ASP A 66 -4.53 -2.93 -6.03
N THR A 67 -4.23 -3.32 -4.82
CA THR A 67 -2.85 -3.41 -4.31
C THR A 67 -2.66 -4.72 -3.57
N ARG A 68 -1.53 -5.38 -3.81
CA ARG A 68 -1.03 -6.50 -3.01
C ARG A 68 0.30 -6.10 -2.39
N LEU A 69 0.45 -6.34 -1.09
CA LEU A 69 1.61 -5.91 -0.32
C LEU A 69 2.15 -7.06 0.52
N VAL A 70 3.39 -7.43 0.29
CA VAL A 70 4.13 -8.40 1.12
C VAL A 70 5.17 -7.64 1.91
N LEU A 71 5.09 -7.70 3.23
CA LEU A 71 6.00 -6.98 4.14
C LEU A 71 6.73 -7.95 5.05
N ALA A 72 8.00 -7.68 5.30
CA ALA A 72 8.80 -8.38 6.28
C ALA A 72 9.77 -7.42 6.97
N ALA A 73 10.04 -7.67 8.25
CA ALA A 73 11.03 -6.91 9.01
C ALA A 73 11.70 -7.83 10.05
N ASN A 74 12.94 -7.52 10.37
CA ASN A 74 13.68 -8.09 11.50
C ASN A 74 14.35 -6.95 12.29
N GLY A 75 15.32 -7.26 13.13
CA GLY A 75 16.03 -6.26 13.95
C GLY A 75 16.92 -5.31 13.15
N GLU A 76 17.21 -5.58 11.89
CA GLU A 76 18.18 -4.86 11.07
C GLU A 76 17.56 -4.27 9.79
N VAL A 77 16.64 -5.01 9.17
CA VAL A 77 16.09 -4.69 7.83
C VAL A 77 14.57 -4.75 7.84
N ALA A 78 13.96 -3.84 7.12
CA ALA A 78 12.56 -3.91 6.71
C ALA A 78 12.49 -3.86 5.19
N ALA A 79 11.70 -4.76 4.60
CA ALA A 79 11.54 -4.88 3.15
C ALA A 79 10.07 -5.07 2.78
N GLY A 80 9.72 -4.70 1.56
CA GLY A 80 8.38 -4.85 1.03
C GLY A 80 8.37 -5.05 -0.48
N LEU A 81 7.41 -5.86 -0.94
CA LEU A 81 7.02 -5.99 -2.34
C LEU A 81 5.60 -5.46 -2.49
N LEU A 82 5.43 -4.44 -3.31
CA LEU A 82 4.14 -3.86 -3.63
C LEU A 82 3.81 -4.15 -5.10
N ILE A 83 2.66 -4.74 -5.34
CA ILE A 83 2.07 -4.93 -6.65
C ILE A 83 0.81 -4.07 -6.71
N GLN A 84 0.72 -3.22 -7.70
CA GLN A 84 -0.41 -2.32 -7.85
C GLN A 84 -0.90 -2.28 -9.29
N ARG A 85 -2.21 -2.40 -9.46
CA ARG A 85 -2.85 -2.21 -10.75
C ARG A 85 -2.98 -0.72 -11.03
N LEU A 86 -2.30 -0.25 -12.05
CA LEU A 86 -2.43 1.14 -12.49
C LEU A 86 -3.67 1.30 -13.37
N PRO A 87 -4.43 2.40 -13.22
CA PRO A 87 -5.57 2.67 -14.09
C PRO A 87 -5.10 2.85 -15.53
N VAL A 88 -5.82 2.22 -16.47
CA VAL A 88 -5.58 2.41 -17.90
C VAL A 88 -5.98 3.82 -18.27
N LYS A 89 -5.05 4.62 -18.75
CA LYS A 89 -5.33 6.00 -19.19
C LYS A 89 -6.34 5.98 -20.35
N GLY A 90 -7.51 6.56 -20.14
CA GLY A 90 -8.48 6.85 -21.21
C GLY A 90 -9.84 6.17 -21.13
N GLN A 91 -10.10 5.31 -20.16
CA GLN A 91 -11.38 4.59 -20.02
C GLN A 91 -12.30 5.16 -18.92
N GLY A 92 -12.52 6.42 -18.83
CA GLY A 92 -13.38 6.94 -17.76
C GLY A 92 -14.14 8.23 -18.05
N ASN A 93 -13.90 8.90 -19.17
CA ASN A 93 -14.46 10.23 -19.42
C ASN A 93 -15.32 10.37 -20.68
N LEU A 94 -15.79 9.28 -21.26
CA LEU A 94 -16.80 9.32 -22.32
C LEU A 94 -18.08 8.67 -21.82
N GLU A 95 -18.92 9.46 -21.18
CA GLU A 95 -20.35 9.13 -21.00
C GLU A 95 -20.95 8.77 -22.35
N GLY A 96 -21.36 7.52 -22.55
CA GLY A 96 -22.33 7.20 -23.57
C GLY A 96 -22.09 6.02 -24.50
N GLN A 97 -21.02 5.24 -24.41
CA GLN A 97 -20.94 3.98 -25.16
C GLN A 97 -20.46 2.84 -24.26
N LEU A 98 -21.41 1.98 -23.90
CA LEU A 98 -21.15 0.64 -23.37
C LEU A 98 -20.58 -0.20 -24.52
N ASP A 99 -19.28 -0.13 -24.73
CA ASP A 99 -18.58 -0.99 -25.64
C ASP A 99 -18.49 -2.38 -25.00
N GLN A 100 -19.14 -3.38 -25.60
CA GLN A 100 -19.07 -4.78 -25.10
C GLN A 100 -17.63 -5.32 -25.08
N HIS A 101 -16.72 -4.74 -25.88
CA HIS A 101 -15.30 -5.09 -25.87
C HIS A 101 -14.54 -4.54 -24.64
N ALA A 102 -14.99 -3.44 -24.04
CA ALA A 102 -14.37 -2.88 -22.84
C ALA A 102 -14.42 -3.85 -21.63
N ASN A 103 -15.48 -4.67 -21.56
CA ASN A 103 -15.63 -5.67 -20.49
C ASN A 103 -14.66 -6.86 -20.64
N GLU A 104 -14.34 -7.29 -21.85
CA GLU A 104 -13.39 -8.38 -22.09
C GLU A 104 -11.95 -7.96 -21.77
N ASP A 105 -11.58 -6.75 -22.14
CA ASP A 105 -10.28 -6.17 -21.80
C ASP A 105 -10.13 -5.97 -20.29
N GLU A 106 -11.17 -5.53 -19.59
CA GLU A 106 -11.17 -5.36 -18.15
C GLU A 106 -11.08 -6.69 -17.40
N ILE A 107 -11.77 -7.74 -17.87
CA ILE A 107 -11.68 -9.10 -17.31
C ILE A 107 -10.27 -9.65 -17.49
N GLY A 108 -9.70 -9.54 -18.69
CA GLY A 108 -8.34 -9.98 -18.97
C GLY A 108 -7.29 -9.26 -18.12
N LEU A 109 -7.42 -7.96 -17.92
CA LEU A 109 -6.56 -7.17 -17.04
C LEU A 109 -6.70 -7.59 -15.57
N ASN A 110 -7.92 -7.90 -15.11
CA ASN A 110 -8.15 -8.40 -13.76
C ASN A 110 -7.54 -9.79 -13.54
N GLU A 111 -7.68 -10.69 -14.49
CA GLU A 111 -7.06 -12.03 -14.40
C GLU A 111 -5.53 -11.93 -14.37
N HIS A 112 -4.96 -11.06 -15.20
CA HIS A 112 -3.52 -10.83 -15.22
C HIS A 112 -3.01 -10.29 -13.87
N TYR A 113 -3.66 -9.25 -13.33
CA TYR A 113 -3.34 -8.71 -12.01
C TYR A 113 -3.46 -9.76 -10.91
N ASN A 114 -4.56 -10.53 -10.91
CA ASN A 114 -4.79 -11.57 -9.91
C ASN A 114 -3.70 -12.63 -9.93
N ARG A 115 -3.26 -13.06 -11.12
CA ARG A 115 -2.15 -14.01 -11.28
C ARG A 115 -0.85 -13.45 -10.69
N ILE A 116 -0.49 -12.20 -11.02
CA ILE A 116 0.70 -11.53 -10.49
C ILE A 116 0.61 -11.36 -8.97
N ALA A 117 -0.53 -10.98 -8.44
CA ALA A 117 -0.77 -10.83 -7.00
C ALA A 117 -0.66 -12.16 -6.24
N ILE A 118 -1.16 -13.26 -6.83
CA ILE A 118 -1.01 -14.62 -6.28
C ILE A 118 0.47 -15.02 -6.25
N LEU A 119 1.20 -14.82 -7.34
CA LEU A 119 2.65 -15.10 -7.41
C LEU A 119 3.40 -14.29 -6.35
N ALA A 120 3.13 -13.00 -6.21
CA ALA A 120 3.71 -12.15 -5.18
C ALA A 120 3.44 -12.67 -3.77
N SER A 121 2.24 -13.18 -3.51
CA SER A 121 1.84 -13.72 -2.20
C SER A 121 2.58 -15.00 -1.82
N THR A 122 3.28 -15.66 -2.74
CA THR A 122 4.12 -16.82 -2.47
C THR A 122 5.49 -16.46 -1.90
N LEU A 123 5.86 -15.18 -1.92
CA LEU A 123 7.12 -14.69 -1.39
C LEU A 123 7.16 -14.84 0.13
N LYS A 124 8.17 -15.56 0.62
CA LYS A 124 8.34 -15.78 2.06
C LYS A 124 9.07 -14.59 2.71
N PRO A 125 8.79 -14.29 3.99
CA PRO A 125 9.50 -13.23 4.71
C PRO A 125 11.02 -13.36 4.67
N GLU A 126 11.55 -14.57 4.83
CA GLU A 126 12.98 -14.82 4.80
C GLU A 126 13.60 -14.51 3.44
N GLU A 127 12.90 -14.83 2.35
CA GLU A 127 13.34 -14.52 0.99
C GLU A 127 13.34 -13.01 0.74
N LEU A 128 12.29 -12.31 1.18
CA LEU A 128 12.18 -10.87 1.04
C LEU A 128 13.28 -10.12 1.79
N LEU A 129 13.75 -10.66 2.93
CA LEU A 129 14.78 -10.04 3.76
C LEU A 129 16.22 -10.38 3.30
N THR A 130 16.42 -11.45 2.54
CA THR A 130 17.77 -11.97 2.24
C THR A 130 18.14 -12.00 0.78
N LEU A 131 17.16 -12.06 -0.13
CA LEU A 131 17.43 -12.12 -1.56
C LEU A 131 17.49 -10.72 -2.17
N ASP A 132 18.29 -10.58 -3.21
CA ASP A 132 18.31 -9.37 -4.02
C ASP A 132 17.06 -9.25 -4.91
N VAL A 133 16.78 -8.02 -5.35
CA VAL A 133 15.59 -7.70 -6.15
C VAL A 133 15.52 -8.51 -7.44
N ASP A 134 16.65 -8.70 -8.14
CA ASP A 134 16.67 -9.44 -9.41
C ASP A 134 16.35 -10.92 -9.23
N THR A 135 16.82 -11.50 -8.15
CA THR A 135 16.51 -12.90 -7.79
C THR A 135 15.03 -13.05 -7.46
N ILE A 136 14.44 -12.13 -6.68
CA ILE A 136 13.02 -12.13 -6.34
C ILE A 136 12.17 -11.98 -7.60
N LEU A 137 12.45 -10.99 -8.44
CA LEU A 137 11.70 -10.75 -9.67
C LEU A 137 11.77 -11.94 -10.63
N ARG A 138 12.96 -12.51 -10.82
CA ARG A 138 13.12 -13.69 -11.68
C ARG A 138 12.39 -14.92 -11.14
N ARG A 139 12.43 -15.14 -9.82
CA ARG A 139 11.76 -16.26 -9.19
C ARG A 139 10.23 -16.18 -9.31
N LEU A 140 9.68 -14.97 -9.09
CA LEU A 140 8.23 -14.79 -9.07
C LEU A 140 7.63 -14.56 -10.45
N PHE A 141 8.34 -13.84 -11.32
CA PHE A 141 7.79 -13.25 -12.53
C PHE A 141 8.64 -13.54 -13.77
N TRP A 142 9.26 -14.74 -13.85
CA TRP A 142 10.15 -15.09 -14.96
C TRP A 142 9.45 -15.15 -16.33
N GLU A 143 8.13 -15.36 -16.34
CA GLU A 143 7.31 -15.34 -17.57
C GLU A 143 6.85 -13.94 -17.97
N GLU A 144 7.06 -12.93 -17.09
CA GLU A 144 6.57 -11.58 -17.30
C GLU A 144 7.60 -10.69 -17.98
N SER A 145 7.11 -9.77 -18.79
CA SER A 145 7.95 -8.70 -19.35
C SER A 145 8.10 -7.58 -18.34
N ILE A 146 9.28 -7.47 -17.74
CA ILE A 146 9.56 -6.50 -16.67
C ILE A 146 10.41 -5.35 -17.22
N THR A 147 9.95 -4.11 -17.04
CA THR A 147 10.76 -2.91 -17.26
C THR A 147 11.28 -2.39 -15.92
N ARG A 148 12.59 -2.26 -15.77
CA ARG A 148 13.21 -1.68 -14.58
C ARG A 148 13.42 -0.19 -14.75
N PHE A 149 13.20 0.54 -13.67
CA PHE A 149 13.53 1.94 -13.54
C PHE A 149 14.72 2.12 -12.60
N GLU A 150 15.38 3.27 -12.68
CA GLU A 150 16.44 3.63 -11.74
C GLU A 150 15.91 3.64 -10.30
N PRO A 151 16.64 3.02 -9.35
CA PRO A 151 16.20 2.97 -7.97
C PRO A 151 16.23 4.36 -7.34
N LEU A 152 15.20 4.66 -6.56
CA LEU A 152 15.17 5.84 -5.71
C LEU A 152 15.67 5.48 -4.31
N THR A 153 16.41 6.38 -3.70
CA THR A 153 16.89 6.22 -2.31
C THR A 153 16.03 7.09 -1.39
N PRO A 154 14.97 6.53 -0.78
CA PRO A 154 14.18 7.26 0.19
C PRO A 154 15.00 7.52 1.45
N SER A 155 14.74 8.60 2.13
CA SER A 155 15.35 8.92 3.41
C SER A 155 14.29 9.16 4.47
N PHE A 156 14.57 8.73 5.69
CA PHE A 156 13.71 9.07 6.81
C PHE A 156 13.80 10.58 7.09
N ALA A 157 12.66 11.25 7.11
CA ALA A 157 12.55 12.65 7.50
C ALA A 157 11.39 12.81 8.48
N CYS A 158 11.67 13.42 9.63
CA CYS A 158 10.64 13.75 10.60
C CYS A 158 10.58 15.27 10.76
N SER A 159 9.44 15.87 10.47
CA SER A 159 9.17 17.29 10.69
C SER A 159 8.85 17.63 12.16
N CYS A 160 8.84 16.64 13.05
CA CYS A 160 8.62 16.83 14.46
C CYS A 160 9.81 17.53 15.11
N SER A 161 9.56 18.59 15.85
CA SER A 161 10.56 19.20 16.73
C SER A 161 9.99 19.35 18.13
N ARG A 162 10.88 19.32 19.13
CA ARG A 162 10.49 19.55 20.54
C ARG A 162 9.82 20.90 20.71
N GLU A 163 10.29 21.90 19.98
CA GLU A 163 9.74 23.25 19.98
C GLU A 163 8.31 23.26 19.40
N ARG A 164 8.08 22.62 18.26
CA ARG A 164 6.78 22.53 17.61
C ARG A 164 5.75 21.82 18.48
N VAL A 165 6.13 20.69 19.10
CA VAL A 165 5.28 19.98 20.07
C VAL A 165 5.01 20.85 21.30
N GLY A 166 6.03 21.52 21.83
CA GLY A 166 5.89 22.44 22.97
C GLY A 166 4.98 23.63 22.68
N ASN A 167 5.02 24.17 21.46
CA ASN A 167 4.13 25.26 21.05
C ASN A 167 2.67 24.78 20.90
N MET A 168 2.47 23.59 20.35
CA MET A 168 1.14 22.98 20.27
C MET A 168 0.52 22.76 21.65
N LEU A 169 1.29 22.23 22.60
CA LEU A 169 0.83 21.99 23.97
C LEU A 169 0.57 23.30 24.77
N ARG A 170 1.26 24.40 24.45
CA ARG A 170 1.02 25.70 25.07
C ARG A 170 -0.18 26.45 24.47
N GLY A 171 -0.62 26.05 23.27
CA GLY A 171 -1.78 26.63 22.59
C GLY A 171 -3.11 25.95 22.91
N LEU A 172 -3.08 24.88 23.72
CA LEU A 172 -4.24 24.17 24.28
C LEU A 172 -4.61 24.79 25.65
#